data_da42b4ab0e95b04bdb7577e58551a929
#
_entry.id   da42b4ab0e95b04bdb7577e58551a929
#
_cell.length_a   1.000
_cell.length_b   1.000
_cell.length_c   1.000
_cell.angle_alpha   90.00
_cell.angle_beta   90.00
_cell.angle_gamma   90.00
#
_symmetry.space_group_name_H-M   'P 1'
#
loop_
_entity.id
_entity.type
_entity.pdbx_description
1 polymer ?
#
loop_
_entity_poly.entity_id
_entity_poly.type
_entity_poly.pdbx_seq_one_letter_code
_entity_poly.pdbx_strand_id
1 'polypeptide(L)'
;MKISVIGAGYVGLVTGGCLAEIGHEVVCTDSDVAKLRTLESGRLPIYEPGLDAVIAKARKEGRLTFRENLADAVEFGDAIFICVGTPPLPNGDADLSAIDNVARLVATVARGPKLVIEKSTVPAQTGQELKRALSVYGRKSGVTFRVASNPEFLREGTAVEDFLHPDRIVVGVEDETAERQLKEIYRPVLEQKFNCPVHAPGCPAAPAPAWLVTTINSAELIKHASNSFLALKISYANMVADLAERLGANIGEVTRAMGMDPRIGPSFLHAGLGFGGFCLPKDLQAFVHLAERSGVDFSLLKEAEKINRRRIDHFVSKIRRALWVIKGKKIGVLGLAFKPNTDDIRFAPAIDLIQVLVADGALVRVYDPEAMEKARSILPNVEFATSAYEAAQDAEALLIATEWEQFRGLDWQRIRETMARPLVLDGRNLLSPTEMKSRGFEYFSVGRPD
;
A
#
# COMPACT_ATOMS: atom_id res chain seq x y z
N MET A 1 -8.65 11.56 24.30
CA MET A 1 -9.28 10.27 24.65
C MET A 1 -8.20 9.21 24.82
N LYS A 2 -8.48 8.14 25.55
CA LYS A 2 -7.62 6.95 25.64
C LYS A 2 -7.98 6.00 24.51
N ILE A 3 -7.00 5.68 23.67
CA ILE A 3 -7.19 4.86 22.47
C ILE A 3 -6.22 3.69 22.48
N SER A 4 -6.71 2.52 22.15
CA SER A 4 -5.87 1.35 21.90
C SER A 4 -5.88 0.98 20.43
N VAL A 5 -4.70 0.68 19.91
CA VAL A 5 -4.52 0.18 18.55
C VAL A 5 -3.97 -1.23 18.64
N ILE A 6 -4.73 -2.21 18.16
CA ILE A 6 -4.36 -3.61 18.14
C ILE A 6 -3.92 -4.00 16.75
N GLY A 7 -2.66 -4.38 16.62
CA GLY A 7 -1.94 -4.57 15.37
C GLY A 7 -0.98 -3.40 15.11
N ALA A 8 0.32 -3.64 15.23
CA ALA A 8 1.40 -2.68 14.96
C ALA A 8 2.04 -2.93 13.56
N GLY A 9 1.20 -3.24 12.59
CA GLY A 9 1.56 -3.24 11.17
C GLY A 9 1.53 -1.83 10.58
N TYR A 10 1.55 -1.74 9.25
CA TYR A 10 1.56 -0.46 8.55
C TYR A 10 0.41 0.45 8.97
N VAL A 11 -0.83 -0.03 8.84
CA VAL A 11 -2.05 0.73 9.18
C VAL A 11 -2.09 1.10 10.66
N GLY A 12 -1.71 0.15 11.53
CA GLY A 12 -1.77 0.38 12.98
C GLY A 12 -0.73 1.38 13.47
N LEU A 13 0.50 1.36 12.94
CA LEU A 13 1.55 2.32 13.32
C LEU A 13 1.22 3.73 12.84
N VAL A 14 0.75 3.88 11.60
CA VAL A 14 0.31 5.19 11.09
C VAL A 14 -0.90 5.69 11.88
N THR A 15 -1.90 4.85 12.10
CA THR A 15 -3.09 5.21 12.89
C THR A 15 -2.71 5.63 14.32
N GLY A 16 -1.91 4.81 15.01
CA GLY A 16 -1.52 5.09 16.39
C GLY A 16 -0.64 6.34 16.52
N GLY A 17 0.35 6.50 15.64
CA GLY A 17 1.22 7.67 15.60
C GLY A 17 0.43 8.96 15.32
N CYS A 18 -0.41 8.97 14.29
CA CYS A 18 -1.19 10.15 13.92
C CYS A 18 -2.28 10.49 14.95
N LEU A 19 -2.94 9.49 15.57
CA LEU A 19 -3.88 9.74 16.66
C LEU A 19 -3.19 10.36 17.88
N ALA A 20 -1.97 9.92 18.20
CA ALA A 20 -1.17 10.54 19.25
C ALA A 20 -0.71 11.96 18.89
N GLU A 21 -0.35 12.20 17.61
CA GLU A 21 0.04 13.54 17.11
C GLU A 21 -1.09 14.55 17.26
N ILE A 22 -2.34 14.16 16.97
CA ILE A 22 -3.50 15.03 17.10
C ILE A 22 -4.04 15.15 18.54
N GLY A 23 -3.33 14.60 19.55
CA GLY A 23 -3.56 14.87 20.97
C GLY A 23 -4.25 13.78 21.76
N HIS A 24 -4.37 12.55 21.25
CA HIS A 24 -4.89 11.42 22.02
C HIS A 24 -3.77 10.70 22.81
N GLU A 25 -4.17 10.01 23.90
CA GLU A 25 -3.31 9.06 24.59
C GLU A 25 -3.50 7.69 23.94
N VAL A 26 -2.43 7.15 23.35
CA VAL A 26 -2.49 5.95 22.52
C VAL A 26 -1.60 4.83 23.06
N VAL A 27 -2.16 3.65 23.15
CA VAL A 27 -1.41 2.39 23.38
C VAL A 27 -1.49 1.55 22.13
N CYS A 28 -0.35 1.22 21.55
CA CYS A 28 -0.25 0.26 20.45
C CYS A 28 0.24 -1.08 20.98
N THR A 29 -0.32 -2.18 20.45
CA THR A 29 0.10 -3.55 20.78
C THR A 29 0.06 -4.42 19.52
N ASP A 30 0.80 -5.54 19.57
CA ASP A 30 0.83 -6.56 18.50
C ASP A 30 1.06 -7.94 19.12
N SER A 31 0.65 -8.99 18.44
CA SER A 31 0.97 -10.37 18.85
C SER A 31 2.46 -10.71 18.63
N ASP A 32 3.15 -9.99 17.78
CA ASP A 32 4.59 -10.12 17.53
C ASP A 32 5.37 -9.27 18.56
N VAL A 33 5.81 -9.93 19.63
CA VAL A 33 6.60 -9.31 20.70
C VAL A 33 7.96 -8.78 20.20
N ALA A 34 8.58 -9.43 19.22
CA ALA A 34 9.85 -8.98 18.66
C ALA A 34 9.69 -7.63 17.92
N LYS A 35 8.58 -7.48 17.21
CA LYS A 35 8.20 -6.20 16.58
C LYS A 35 8.01 -5.09 17.62
N LEU A 36 7.30 -5.37 18.71
CA LEU A 36 7.09 -4.40 19.79
C LEU A 36 8.40 -3.95 20.44
N ARG A 37 9.32 -4.88 20.71
CA ARG A 37 10.65 -4.55 21.23
C ARG A 37 11.47 -3.69 20.26
N THR A 38 11.35 -3.95 18.96
CA THR A 38 11.98 -3.11 17.93
C THR A 38 11.43 -1.68 18.00
N LEU A 39 10.11 -1.51 18.12
CA LEU A 39 9.44 -0.23 18.27
C LEU A 39 9.82 0.48 19.58
N GLU A 40 9.92 -0.25 20.68
CA GLU A 40 10.38 0.29 21.98
C GLU A 40 11.83 0.76 21.93
N SER A 41 12.68 0.13 21.12
CA SER A 41 14.05 0.57 20.86
C SER A 41 14.14 1.83 19.99
N GLY A 42 13.02 2.35 19.49
CA GLY A 42 12.95 3.54 18.62
C GLY A 42 13.15 3.24 17.14
N ARG A 43 13.19 1.99 16.72
CA ARG A 43 13.30 1.59 15.30
C ARG A 43 11.93 1.20 14.76
N LEU A 44 11.65 1.60 13.52
CA LEU A 44 10.43 1.20 12.82
C LEU A 44 10.68 -0.06 11.97
N PRO A 45 9.73 -1.02 11.96
CA PRO A 45 9.79 -2.20 11.10
C PRO A 45 9.33 -1.95 9.66
N ILE A 46 8.96 -0.73 9.34
CA ILE A 46 8.45 -0.29 8.03
C ILE A 46 9.09 1.04 7.66
N TYR A 47 9.25 1.29 6.38
CA TYR A 47 9.60 2.61 5.86
C TYR A 47 8.34 3.37 5.46
N GLU A 48 8.13 4.54 6.08
CA GLU A 48 7.07 5.49 5.73
C GLU A 48 7.57 6.91 6.01
N PRO A 49 7.64 7.79 5.00
CA PRO A 49 8.13 9.14 5.16
C PRO A 49 7.44 9.90 6.30
N GLY A 50 8.24 10.42 7.25
CA GLY A 50 7.77 11.24 8.37
C GLY A 50 7.16 10.47 9.55
N LEU A 51 6.92 9.18 9.45
CA LEU A 51 6.34 8.38 10.52
C LEU A 51 7.28 8.23 11.72
N ASP A 52 8.58 8.13 11.46
CA ASP A 52 9.62 8.07 12.50
C ASP A 52 9.61 9.32 13.39
N ALA A 53 9.53 10.50 12.80
CA ALA A 53 9.46 11.76 13.53
C ALA A 53 8.16 11.88 14.35
N VAL A 54 7.02 11.47 13.77
CA VAL A 54 5.71 11.46 14.44
C VAL A 54 5.73 10.54 15.67
N ILE A 55 6.21 9.31 15.51
CA ILE A 55 6.27 8.33 16.61
C ILE A 55 7.27 8.77 17.68
N ALA A 56 8.46 9.24 17.30
CA ALA A 56 9.47 9.71 18.25
C ALA A 56 8.96 10.89 19.09
N LYS A 57 8.29 11.86 18.46
CA LYS A 57 7.67 13.00 19.15
C LYS A 57 6.57 12.55 20.10
N ALA A 58 5.61 11.73 19.63
CA ALA A 58 4.48 11.26 20.42
C ALA A 58 4.94 10.44 21.64
N ARG A 59 6.00 9.63 21.51
CA ARG A 59 6.61 8.89 22.62
C ARG A 59 7.29 9.84 23.61
N LYS A 60 8.07 10.80 23.15
CA LYS A 60 8.73 11.80 24.02
C LYS A 60 7.72 12.59 24.85
N GLU A 61 6.57 12.89 24.29
CA GLU A 61 5.48 13.60 24.95
C GLU A 61 4.58 12.68 25.83
N GLY A 62 4.88 11.38 25.87
CA GLY A 62 4.12 10.40 26.66
C GLY A 62 2.74 10.08 26.11
N ARG A 63 2.43 10.49 24.86
CA ARG A 63 1.13 10.24 24.22
C ARG A 63 1.05 8.92 23.47
N LEU A 64 2.19 8.29 23.14
CA LEU A 64 2.23 6.99 22.50
C LEU A 64 3.11 6.03 23.29
N THR A 65 2.55 4.86 23.62
CA THR A 65 3.28 3.77 24.26
C THR A 65 3.03 2.46 23.54
N PHE A 66 4.01 1.56 23.57
CA PHE A 66 3.85 0.19 23.09
C PHE A 66 3.72 -0.74 24.27
N ARG A 67 2.85 -1.76 24.20
CA ARG A 67 2.66 -2.73 25.27
C ARG A 67 2.64 -4.16 24.73
N GLU A 68 3.41 -5.04 25.34
CA GLU A 68 3.43 -6.46 24.98
C GLU A 68 2.13 -7.18 25.41
N ASN A 69 1.52 -6.76 26.49
CA ASN A 69 0.29 -7.38 27.00
C ASN A 69 -0.95 -6.77 26.34
N LEU A 70 -1.61 -7.56 25.47
CA LEU A 70 -2.82 -7.15 24.78
C LEU A 70 -3.97 -6.83 25.76
N ALA A 71 -4.06 -7.53 26.89
CA ALA A 71 -5.11 -7.28 27.88
C ALA A 71 -4.99 -5.89 28.51
N ASP A 72 -3.75 -5.45 28.81
CA ASP A 72 -3.52 -4.09 29.34
C ASP A 72 -3.89 -3.02 28.30
N ALA A 73 -3.68 -3.28 27.03
CA ALA A 73 -4.10 -2.39 25.97
C ALA A 73 -5.65 -2.32 25.90
N VAL A 74 -6.34 -3.44 25.96
CA VAL A 74 -7.82 -3.49 25.96
C VAL A 74 -8.40 -2.72 27.16
N GLU A 75 -7.84 -2.86 28.35
CA GLU A 75 -8.31 -2.14 29.53
C GLU A 75 -8.08 -0.63 29.43
N PHE A 76 -6.95 -0.23 28.86
CA PHE A 76 -6.55 1.18 28.74
C PHE A 76 -7.50 2.00 27.86
N GLY A 77 -7.83 1.53 26.64
CA GLY A 77 -8.56 2.32 25.64
C GLY A 77 -10.08 2.34 25.87
N ASP A 78 -10.69 3.50 25.82
CA ASP A 78 -12.14 3.66 25.68
C ASP A 78 -12.60 3.32 24.26
N ALA A 79 -11.75 3.63 23.28
CA ALA A 79 -11.88 3.23 21.89
C ALA A 79 -10.74 2.29 21.50
N ILE A 80 -11.08 1.20 20.79
CA ILE A 80 -10.14 0.15 20.38
C ILE A 80 -10.17 0.05 18.86
N PHE A 81 -9.09 0.45 18.21
CA PHE A 81 -8.90 0.25 16.76
C PHE A 81 -8.29 -1.12 16.49
N ILE A 82 -8.98 -1.93 15.70
CA ILE A 82 -8.49 -3.22 15.20
C ILE A 82 -7.80 -2.97 13.88
N CYS A 83 -6.46 -3.12 13.86
CA CYS A 83 -5.59 -2.89 12.72
C CYS A 83 -4.77 -4.15 12.38
N VAL A 84 -5.33 -5.34 12.61
CA VAL A 84 -4.67 -6.61 12.38
C VAL A 84 -4.67 -7.00 10.91
N GLY A 85 -3.71 -7.85 10.51
CA GLY A 85 -3.66 -8.35 9.14
C GLY A 85 -4.82 -9.28 8.81
N THR A 86 -5.30 -9.21 7.58
CA THR A 86 -6.30 -10.10 6.99
C THR A 86 -5.72 -10.73 5.71
N PRO A 87 -4.75 -11.67 5.84
CA PRO A 87 -4.10 -12.26 4.67
C PRO A 87 -5.08 -13.12 3.86
N PRO A 88 -4.84 -13.31 2.55
CA PRO A 88 -5.68 -14.17 1.75
C PRO A 88 -5.49 -15.63 2.13
N LEU A 89 -6.58 -16.37 2.22
CA LEU A 89 -6.60 -17.82 2.28
C LEU A 89 -6.35 -18.42 0.88
N PRO A 90 -5.99 -19.73 0.78
CA PRO A 90 -5.77 -20.39 -0.52
C PRO A 90 -6.96 -20.33 -1.48
N ASN A 91 -8.17 -20.20 -0.96
CA ASN A 91 -9.41 -20.08 -1.75
C ASN A 91 -9.69 -18.63 -2.19
N GLY A 92 -8.86 -17.64 -1.80
CA GLY A 92 -9.04 -16.23 -2.11
C GLY A 92 -9.87 -15.44 -1.08
N ASP A 93 -10.44 -16.10 -0.06
CA ASP A 93 -11.13 -15.40 1.04
C ASP A 93 -10.14 -14.74 1.99
N ALA A 94 -10.61 -13.81 2.84
CA ALA A 94 -9.79 -13.19 3.86
C ALA A 94 -9.72 -14.08 5.12
N ASP A 95 -8.55 -14.27 5.70
CA ASP A 95 -8.40 -14.88 7.02
C ASP A 95 -8.79 -13.87 8.12
N LEU A 96 -9.90 -14.12 8.77
CA LEU A 96 -10.45 -13.27 9.84
C LEU A 96 -10.12 -13.79 11.25
N SER A 97 -9.29 -14.82 11.38
CA SER A 97 -8.94 -15.43 12.67
C SER A 97 -8.33 -14.44 13.66
N ALA A 98 -7.50 -13.51 13.18
CA ALA A 98 -6.93 -12.45 14.01
C ALA A 98 -8.01 -11.51 14.59
N ILE A 99 -9.05 -11.19 13.81
CA ILE A 99 -10.18 -10.35 14.25
C ILE A 99 -11.01 -11.08 15.31
N ASP A 100 -11.35 -12.36 15.11
CA ASP A 100 -12.08 -13.16 16.11
C ASP A 100 -11.30 -13.29 17.43
N ASN A 101 -9.98 -13.51 17.34
CA ASN A 101 -9.12 -13.55 18.53
C ASN A 101 -9.13 -12.22 19.30
N VAL A 102 -9.07 -11.08 18.59
CA VAL A 102 -9.18 -9.75 19.21
C VAL A 102 -10.56 -9.56 19.82
N ALA A 103 -11.64 -9.91 19.11
CA ALA A 103 -13.01 -9.84 19.63
C ALA A 103 -13.17 -10.62 20.93
N ARG A 104 -12.66 -11.86 20.95
CA ARG A 104 -12.68 -12.73 22.14
C ARG A 104 -11.92 -12.10 23.30
N LEU A 105 -10.73 -11.57 23.05
CA LEU A 105 -9.92 -10.91 24.09
C LEU A 105 -10.63 -9.67 24.64
N VAL A 106 -11.10 -8.78 23.77
CA VAL A 106 -11.84 -7.57 24.17
C VAL A 106 -13.04 -7.92 25.02
N ALA A 107 -13.84 -8.89 24.59
CA ALA A 107 -15.06 -9.32 25.29
C ALA A 107 -14.80 -9.92 26.67
N THR A 108 -13.65 -10.59 26.85
CA THR A 108 -13.32 -11.28 28.13
C THR A 108 -12.57 -10.40 29.11
N VAL A 109 -11.79 -9.41 28.63
CA VAL A 109 -10.91 -8.56 29.43
C VAL A 109 -11.57 -7.24 29.81
N ALA A 110 -12.38 -6.65 28.92
CA ALA A 110 -12.96 -5.32 29.15
C ALA A 110 -13.82 -5.27 30.44
N ARG A 111 -13.56 -4.23 31.24
CA ARG A 111 -14.30 -3.98 32.52
C ARG A 111 -15.30 -2.82 32.41
N GLY A 112 -15.32 -2.11 31.32
CA GLY A 112 -16.22 -0.99 31.04
C GLY A 112 -16.61 -0.88 29.58
N PRO A 113 -17.56 -0.01 29.24
CA PRO A 113 -18.02 0.17 27.86
C PRO A 113 -16.85 0.46 26.91
N LYS A 114 -16.88 -0.16 25.74
CA LYS A 114 -15.86 0.03 24.70
C LYS A 114 -16.50 0.33 23.35
N LEU A 115 -15.89 1.27 22.61
CA LEU A 115 -16.11 1.42 21.18
C LEU A 115 -15.04 0.59 20.44
N VAL A 116 -15.45 -0.46 19.75
CA VAL A 116 -14.58 -1.35 18.99
C VAL A 116 -14.69 -0.95 17.51
N ILE A 117 -13.57 -0.47 16.95
CA ILE A 117 -13.52 0.12 15.64
C ILE A 117 -12.72 -0.82 14.72
N GLU A 118 -13.41 -1.42 13.80
CA GLU A 118 -12.80 -2.25 12.77
C GLU A 118 -12.19 -1.33 11.69
N LYS A 119 -10.85 -1.31 11.62
CA LYS A 119 -10.08 -0.52 10.65
C LYS A 119 -9.38 -1.39 9.61
N SER A 120 -9.15 -2.66 9.90
CA SER A 120 -8.64 -3.63 8.95
C SER A 120 -9.55 -3.70 7.72
N THR A 121 -8.97 -3.94 6.55
CA THR A 121 -9.77 -4.19 5.34
C THR A 121 -10.36 -5.60 5.40
N VAL A 122 -11.67 -5.69 5.46
CA VAL A 122 -12.42 -6.93 5.67
C VAL A 122 -13.59 -7.05 4.67
N PRO A 123 -14.04 -8.28 4.35
CA PRO A 123 -15.26 -8.48 3.58
C PRO A 123 -16.49 -7.86 4.26
N ALA A 124 -17.45 -7.39 3.47
CA ALA A 124 -18.72 -6.88 3.99
C ALA A 124 -19.41 -7.93 4.87
N GLN A 125 -20.05 -7.48 5.95
CA GLN A 125 -20.68 -8.23 7.05
C GLN A 125 -19.71 -8.67 8.17
N THR A 126 -18.41 -8.42 8.08
CA THR A 126 -17.45 -8.76 9.14
C THR A 126 -17.74 -7.99 10.43
N GLY A 127 -18.10 -6.72 10.38
CA GLY A 127 -18.48 -5.95 11.56
C GLY A 127 -19.73 -6.48 12.27
N GLN A 128 -20.66 -7.09 11.54
CA GLN A 128 -21.81 -7.78 12.13
C GLN A 128 -21.37 -9.05 12.88
N GLU A 129 -20.45 -9.83 12.31
CA GLU A 129 -19.87 -11.00 12.98
C GLU A 129 -19.02 -10.58 14.18
N LEU A 130 -18.25 -9.49 14.09
CA LEU A 130 -17.52 -8.90 15.22
C LEU A 130 -18.46 -8.53 16.36
N LYS A 131 -19.58 -7.87 16.07
CA LYS A 131 -20.62 -7.53 17.05
C LYS A 131 -21.20 -8.79 17.72
N ARG A 132 -21.50 -9.81 16.92
CA ARG A 132 -21.98 -11.09 17.40
C ARG A 132 -20.96 -11.76 18.31
N ALA A 133 -19.69 -11.82 17.91
CA ALA A 133 -18.59 -12.40 18.69
C ALA A 133 -18.44 -11.70 20.05
N LEU A 134 -18.39 -10.35 20.05
CA LEU A 134 -18.34 -9.55 21.28
C LEU A 134 -19.53 -9.84 22.21
N SER A 135 -20.74 -9.97 21.66
CA SER A 135 -21.94 -10.32 22.46
C SER A 135 -21.87 -11.73 23.05
N VAL A 136 -21.42 -12.71 22.27
CA VAL A 136 -21.31 -14.11 22.70
C VAL A 136 -20.24 -14.28 23.79
N TYR A 137 -19.02 -13.79 23.51
CA TYR A 137 -17.89 -13.94 24.43
C TYR A 137 -18.04 -13.04 25.68
N GLY A 138 -18.64 -11.85 25.53
CA GLY A 138 -18.87 -10.87 26.61
C GLY A 138 -20.11 -11.12 27.48
N ARG A 139 -20.85 -12.20 27.20
CA ARG A 139 -22.15 -12.47 27.89
C ARG A 139 -22.08 -12.46 29.42
N LYS A 140 -20.93 -12.85 29.97
CA LYS A 140 -20.74 -12.92 31.45
C LYS A 140 -20.21 -11.61 32.04
N SER A 141 -19.64 -10.71 31.22
CA SER A 141 -19.03 -9.47 31.73
C SER A 141 -20.05 -8.36 32.01
N GLY A 142 -21.21 -8.38 31.34
CA GLY A 142 -22.21 -7.31 31.43
C GLY A 142 -21.74 -5.99 30.79
N VAL A 143 -20.61 -6.01 30.09
CA VAL A 143 -20.04 -4.84 29.43
C VAL A 143 -20.75 -4.55 28.12
N THR A 144 -21.00 -3.28 27.84
CA THR A 144 -21.59 -2.81 26.58
C THR A 144 -20.48 -2.58 25.55
N PHE A 145 -20.59 -3.24 24.40
CA PHE A 145 -19.73 -3.04 23.24
C PHE A 145 -20.51 -2.34 22.12
N ARG A 146 -19.92 -1.28 21.56
CA ARG A 146 -20.36 -0.67 20.31
C ARG A 146 -19.36 -1.04 19.24
N VAL A 147 -19.84 -1.36 18.05
CA VAL A 147 -19.00 -1.70 16.90
C VAL A 147 -19.16 -0.61 15.84
N ALA A 148 -18.04 -0.24 15.24
CA ALA A 148 -18.00 0.65 14.09
C ALA A 148 -17.01 0.10 13.05
N SER A 149 -17.29 0.35 11.78
CA SER A 149 -16.32 0.17 10.70
C SER A 149 -15.78 1.53 10.29
N ASN A 150 -14.46 1.66 10.28
CA ASN A 150 -13.75 2.87 9.85
C ASN A 150 -12.62 2.49 8.90
N PRO A 151 -12.94 2.15 7.66
CA PRO A 151 -11.94 1.75 6.68
C PRO A 151 -10.91 2.85 6.46
N GLU A 152 -9.67 2.45 6.20
CA GLU A 152 -8.57 3.34 5.88
C GLU A 152 -8.45 3.52 4.35
N PHE A 153 -7.92 4.67 3.94
CA PHE A 153 -7.61 4.98 2.53
C PHE A 153 -6.15 5.47 2.41
N LEU A 154 -5.29 4.95 3.29
CA LEU A 154 -3.88 5.29 3.36
C LEU A 154 -3.13 4.71 2.16
N ARG A 155 -2.20 5.50 1.62
CA ARG A 155 -1.28 5.05 0.59
C ARG A 155 0.12 4.95 1.19
N GLU A 156 0.73 3.79 1.13
CA GLU A 156 2.13 3.64 1.54
C GLU A 156 2.99 4.72 0.86
N GLY A 157 3.93 5.31 1.61
CA GLY A 157 4.75 6.42 1.14
C GLY A 157 4.14 7.83 1.28
N THR A 158 2.84 7.93 1.61
CA THR A 158 2.15 9.20 1.94
C THR A 158 1.11 9.00 3.04
N ALA A 159 1.18 7.92 3.81
CA ALA A 159 0.12 7.52 4.72
C ALA A 159 -0.04 8.46 5.92
N VAL A 160 1.04 9.09 6.38
CA VAL A 160 0.96 10.13 7.42
C VAL A 160 0.17 11.34 6.91
N GLU A 161 0.45 11.78 5.69
CA GLU A 161 -0.30 12.85 5.02
C GLU A 161 -1.76 12.47 4.80
N ASP A 162 -2.00 11.26 4.24
CA ASP A 162 -3.35 10.76 3.98
C ASP A 162 -4.19 10.61 5.27
N PHE A 163 -3.57 10.34 6.42
CA PHE A 163 -4.28 10.30 7.70
C PHE A 163 -4.62 11.69 8.23
N LEU A 164 -3.67 12.63 8.15
CA LEU A 164 -3.81 13.97 8.70
C LEU A 164 -4.61 14.92 7.78
N HIS A 165 -4.55 14.69 6.47
CA HIS A 165 -5.24 15.46 5.43
C HIS A 165 -6.03 14.56 4.47
N PRO A 166 -6.97 13.74 4.99
CA PRO A 166 -7.73 12.83 4.13
C PRO A 166 -8.76 13.59 3.28
N ASP A 167 -9.04 13.11 2.08
CA ASP A 167 -10.16 13.62 1.28
C ASP A 167 -11.50 13.35 1.99
N ARG A 168 -11.59 12.22 2.69
CA ARG A 168 -12.80 11.76 3.38
C ARG A 168 -12.49 10.83 4.54
N ILE A 169 -13.34 10.84 5.54
CA ILE A 169 -13.39 9.86 6.63
C ILE A 169 -14.74 9.14 6.55
N VAL A 170 -14.70 7.84 6.33
CA VAL A 170 -15.90 6.99 6.26
C VAL A 170 -16.08 6.26 7.57
N VAL A 171 -17.28 6.34 8.14
CA VAL A 171 -17.65 5.64 9.39
C VAL A 171 -18.95 4.88 9.20
N GLY A 172 -18.90 3.58 9.39
CA GLY A 172 -20.05 2.70 9.44
C GLY A 172 -20.45 2.49 10.89
N VAL A 173 -21.64 2.94 11.25
CA VAL A 173 -22.15 2.87 12.63
C VAL A 173 -23.62 2.47 12.66
N GLU A 174 -24.09 2.02 13.83
CA GLU A 174 -25.49 1.65 14.04
C GLU A 174 -26.20 2.58 15.04
N ASP A 175 -25.46 3.39 15.80
CA ASP A 175 -26.00 4.29 16.81
C ASP A 175 -25.26 5.64 16.84
N GLU A 176 -25.97 6.71 17.25
CA GLU A 176 -25.44 8.07 17.34
C GLU A 176 -24.30 8.21 18.38
N THR A 177 -24.21 7.32 19.35
CA THR A 177 -23.15 7.40 20.37
C THR A 177 -21.81 6.98 19.76
N ALA A 178 -21.80 5.91 18.95
CA ALA A 178 -20.62 5.49 18.22
C ALA A 178 -20.16 6.57 17.23
N GLU A 179 -21.11 7.20 16.51
CA GLU A 179 -20.81 8.32 15.61
C GLU A 179 -20.17 9.49 16.36
N ARG A 180 -20.77 9.95 17.47
CA ARG A 180 -20.23 11.07 18.26
C ARG A 180 -18.84 10.79 18.78
N GLN A 181 -18.59 9.56 19.27
CA GLN A 181 -17.26 9.17 19.74
C GLN A 181 -16.22 9.20 18.61
N LEU A 182 -16.54 8.65 17.44
CA LEU A 182 -15.66 8.71 16.28
C LEU A 182 -15.41 10.15 15.80
N LYS A 183 -16.47 10.98 15.77
CA LYS A 183 -16.35 12.39 15.40
C LYS A 183 -15.45 13.17 16.37
N GLU A 184 -15.52 12.86 17.69
CA GLU A 184 -14.64 13.43 18.70
C GLU A 184 -13.18 12.98 18.50
N ILE A 185 -12.95 11.71 18.15
CA ILE A 185 -11.60 11.19 17.83
C ILE A 185 -11.01 11.94 16.63
N TYR A 186 -11.77 12.12 15.57
CA TYR A 186 -11.30 12.77 14.34
C TYR A 186 -11.50 14.29 14.33
N ARG A 187 -12.04 14.90 15.39
CA ARG A 187 -12.32 16.36 15.43
C ARG A 187 -11.13 17.23 15.06
N PRO A 188 -9.88 16.98 15.55
CA PRO A 188 -8.74 17.81 15.14
C PRO A 188 -8.47 17.73 13.63
N VAL A 189 -8.64 16.56 13.02
CA VAL A 189 -8.49 16.34 11.57
C VAL A 189 -9.64 17.00 10.81
N LEU A 190 -10.87 16.87 11.27
CA LEU A 190 -12.05 17.48 10.65
C LEU A 190 -11.99 19.01 10.66
N GLU A 191 -11.48 19.59 11.74
CA GLU A 191 -11.33 21.03 11.90
C GLU A 191 -9.97 21.55 11.38
N GLN A 192 -9.07 20.65 10.95
CA GLN A 192 -7.68 20.96 10.56
C GLN A 192 -6.95 21.79 11.64
N LYS A 193 -7.17 21.43 12.93
CA LYS A 193 -6.59 22.11 14.09
C LYS A 193 -5.58 21.21 14.80
N PHE A 194 -4.43 21.04 14.20
CA PHE A 194 -3.27 20.34 14.76
C PHE A 194 -1.98 20.88 14.14
N ASN A 195 -0.85 20.59 14.79
CA ASN A 195 0.47 20.93 14.23
C ASN A 195 0.85 19.86 13.20
N CYS A 196 0.78 20.20 11.93
CA CYS A 196 1.11 19.26 10.85
C CYS A 196 2.61 18.94 10.83
N PRO A 197 3.02 17.68 11.00
CA PRO A 197 4.43 17.30 10.93
C PRO A 197 4.97 17.18 9.50
N VAL A 198 4.08 17.12 8.50
CA VAL A 198 4.44 16.90 7.09
C VAL A 198 4.76 18.20 6.37
N HIS A 199 4.02 19.28 6.67
CA HIS A 199 4.10 20.55 5.95
C HIS A 199 4.62 21.69 6.84
N ALA A 200 5.80 21.55 7.46
CA ALA A 200 6.39 22.64 8.25
C ALA A 200 7.26 23.57 7.39
N PRO A 201 7.25 24.93 7.63
CA PRO A 201 6.27 25.68 8.41
C PRO A 201 5.05 26.10 7.59
N GLY A 202 3.89 25.65 8.02
CA GLY A 202 2.62 26.06 7.42
C GLY A 202 2.03 24.99 6.49
N CYS A 203 1.03 24.27 7.01
CA CYS A 203 0.22 23.39 6.19
C CYS A 203 -0.53 24.23 5.15
N PRO A 204 -0.49 23.89 3.85
CA PRO A 204 -1.37 24.52 2.90
C PRO A 204 -2.80 24.36 3.40
N ALA A 205 -3.64 25.38 3.24
CA ALA A 205 -5.05 25.31 3.64
C ALA A 205 -5.73 24.18 2.88
N ALA A 206 -5.70 22.99 3.44
CA ALA A 206 -6.42 21.85 2.90
C ALA A 206 -7.92 22.02 3.21
N PRO A 207 -8.83 21.71 2.28
CA PRO A 207 -10.23 21.69 2.57
C PRO A 207 -10.51 20.69 3.70
N ALA A 208 -11.45 21.00 4.58
CA ALA A 208 -11.88 20.07 5.61
C ALA A 208 -12.35 18.76 4.95
N PRO A 209 -11.92 17.59 5.47
CA PRO A 209 -12.30 16.32 4.87
C PRO A 209 -13.80 16.06 4.97
N ALA A 210 -14.35 15.37 3.97
CA ALA A 210 -15.74 14.96 4.02
C ALA A 210 -15.96 13.93 5.14
N TRP A 211 -16.95 14.16 6.00
CA TRP A 211 -17.39 13.21 7.01
C TRP A 211 -18.57 12.41 6.48
N LEU A 212 -18.36 11.13 6.17
CA LEU A 212 -19.38 10.25 5.62
C LEU A 212 -19.82 9.21 6.64
N VAL A 213 -21.05 9.33 7.13
CA VAL A 213 -21.69 8.34 8.01
C VAL A 213 -22.56 7.41 7.18
N THR A 214 -22.43 6.11 7.43
CA THR A 214 -23.17 5.07 6.71
C THR A 214 -23.36 3.83 7.60
N THR A 215 -23.90 2.75 7.03
CA THR A 215 -23.98 1.46 7.73
C THR A 215 -22.61 0.77 7.75
N ILE A 216 -22.40 -0.14 8.71
CA ILE A 216 -21.18 -0.94 8.81
C ILE A 216 -20.89 -1.66 7.49
N ASN A 217 -21.89 -2.38 6.95
CA ASN A 217 -21.75 -3.10 5.69
C ASN A 217 -21.38 -2.21 4.50
N SER A 218 -21.95 -1.00 4.45
CA SER A 218 -21.65 -0.04 3.39
C SER A 218 -20.20 0.49 3.53
N ALA A 219 -19.74 0.76 4.75
CA ALA A 219 -18.37 1.23 4.99
C ALA A 219 -17.34 0.17 4.55
N GLU A 220 -17.55 -1.10 4.89
CA GLU A 220 -16.72 -2.22 4.46
C GLU A 220 -16.72 -2.36 2.91
N LEU A 221 -17.91 -2.29 2.30
CA LEU A 221 -18.06 -2.40 0.85
C LEU A 221 -17.36 -1.23 0.12
N ILE A 222 -17.44 -0.01 0.64
CA ILE A 222 -16.78 1.18 0.06
C ILE A 222 -15.28 0.95 -0.10
N LYS A 223 -14.62 0.32 0.88
CA LYS A 223 -13.17 0.05 0.80
C LYS A 223 -12.85 -0.89 -0.35
N HIS A 224 -13.52 -2.04 -0.44
CA HIS A 224 -13.29 -3.01 -1.51
C HIS A 224 -13.63 -2.43 -2.89
N ALA A 225 -14.77 -1.74 -3.01
CA ALA A 225 -15.18 -1.10 -4.26
C ALA A 225 -14.17 -0.04 -4.72
N SER A 226 -13.66 0.78 -3.78
CA SER A 226 -12.64 1.78 -4.11
C SER A 226 -11.35 1.13 -4.61
N ASN A 227 -10.79 0.17 -3.88
CA ASN A 227 -9.53 -0.46 -4.26
C ASN A 227 -9.64 -1.26 -5.56
N SER A 228 -10.74 -1.99 -5.77
CA SER A 228 -10.95 -2.73 -7.01
C SER A 228 -11.14 -1.82 -8.22
N PHE A 229 -11.78 -0.67 -8.06
CA PHE A 229 -11.91 0.30 -9.13
C PHE A 229 -10.56 0.95 -9.50
N LEU A 230 -9.72 1.24 -8.51
CA LEU A 230 -8.35 1.73 -8.77
C LEU A 230 -7.50 0.69 -9.53
N ALA A 231 -7.60 -0.58 -9.13
CA ALA A 231 -6.94 -1.69 -9.85
C ALA A 231 -7.46 -1.82 -11.30
N LEU A 232 -8.78 -1.68 -11.50
CA LEU A 232 -9.40 -1.69 -12.83
C LEU A 232 -8.88 -0.54 -13.71
N LYS A 233 -8.73 0.70 -13.17
CA LYS A 233 -8.17 1.84 -13.91
C LYS A 233 -6.77 1.54 -14.43
N ILE A 234 -5.90 0.95 -13.60
CA ILE A 234 -4.53 0.58 -14.01
C ILE A 234 -4.56 -0.50 -15.09
N SER A 235 -5.38 -1.55 -14.90
CA SER A 235 -5.53 -2.63 -15.90
C SER A 235 -6.09 -2.10 -17.21
N TYR A 236 -7.04 -1.17 -17.17
CA TYR A 236 -7.58 -0.51 -18.36
C TYR A 236 -6.48 0.27 -19.10
N ALA A 237 -5.72 1.10 -18.39
CA ALA A 237 -4.60 1.85 -19.00
C ALA A 237 -3.56 0.89 -19.64
N ASN A 238 -3.26 -0.22 -18.99
CA ASN A 238 -2.35 -1.24 -19.52
C ASN A 238 -2.90 -1.94 -20.78
N MET A 239 -4.20 -2.25 -20.81
CA MET A 239 -4.85 -2.81 -21.99
C MET A 239 -4.80 -1.83 -23.17
N VAL A 240 -5.06 -0.54 -22.92
CA VAL A 240 -4.95 0.51 -23.97
C VAL A 240 -3.50 0.69 -24.41
N ALA A 241 -2.52 0.54 -23.49
CA ALA A 241 -1.10 0.60 -23.83
C ALA A 241 -0.68 -0.47 -24.83
N ASP A 242 -1.20 -1.70 -24.70
CA ASP A 242 -0.92 -2.79 -25.63
C ASP A 242 -1.45 -2.50 -27.03
N LEU A 243 -2.60 -1.83 -27.12
CA LEU A 243 -3.13 -1.38 -28.41
C LEU A 243 -2.34 -0.19 -28.97
N ALA A 244 -1.96 0.77 -28.12
CA ALA A 244 -1.19 1.95 -28.50
C ALA A 244 0.14 1.56 -29.17
N GLU A 245 0.86 0.56 -28.63
CA GLU A 245 2.09 0.04 -29.23
C GLU A 245 1.90 -0.48 -30.65
N ARG A 246 0.79 -1.18 -30.90
CA ARG A 246 0.50 -1.75 -32.22
C ARG A 246 0.08 -0.71 -33.25
N LEU A 247 -0.50 0.40 -32.79
CA LEU A 247 -0.99 1.48 -33.65
C LEU A 247 -0.02 2.65 -33.79
N GLY A 248 1.15 2.59 -33.12
CA GLY A 248 2.13 3.68 -33.10
C GLY A 248 1.65 4.90 -32.31
N ALA A 249 0.68 4.73 -31.37
CA ALA A 249 0.20 5.78 -30.47
C ALA A 249 1.01 5.85 -29.18
N ASN A 250 0.98 6.99 -28.49
CA ASN A 250 1.65 7.19 -27.21
C ASN A 250 0.64 7.12 -26.06
N ILE A 251 0.72 6.08 -25.24
CA ILE A 251 -0.18 5.88 -24.11
C ILE A 251 -0.16 7.06 -23.13
N GLY A 252 1.00 7.69 -22.91
CA GLY A 252 1.10 8.86 -22.03
C GLY A 252 0.26 10.04 -22.48
N GLU A 253 0.14 10.27 -23.79
CA GLU A 253 -0.72 11.31 -24.36
C GLU A 253 -2.19 10.91 -24.26
N VAL A 254 -2.51 9.66 -24.57
CA VAL A 254 -3.87 9.12 -24.48
C VAL A 254 -4.40 9.22 -23.06
N THR A 255 -3.67 8.71 -22.07
CA THR A 255 -4.11 8.72 -20.68
C THR A 255 -4.12 10.12 -20.06
N ARG A 256 -3.21 11.02 -20.49
CA ARG A 256 -3.25 12.43 -20.11
C ARG A 256 -4.52 13.10 -20.62
N ALA A 257 -4.87 12.91 -21.88
CA ALA A 257 -6.09 13.47 -22.45
C ALA A 257 -7.35 12.91 -21.78
N MET A 258 -7.40 11.60 -21.53
CA MET A 258 -8.47 10.98 -20.75
C MET A 258 -8.60 11.58 -19.34
N GLY A 259 -7.48 11.79 -18.66
CA GLY A 259 -7.46 12.34 -17.29
C GLY A 259 -7.87 13.80 -17.19
N MET A 260 -7.89 14.57 -18.30
CA MET A 260 -8.42 15.93 -18.35
C MET A 260 -9.94 15.97 -18.25
N ASP A 261 -10.65 14.88 -18.54
CA ASP A 261 -12.08 14.79 -18.28
C ASP A 261 -12.31 14.59 -16.75
N PRO A 262 -13.01 15.56 -16.07
CA PRO A 262 -13.24 15.47 -14.63
C PRO A 262 -14.04 14.24 -14.21
N ARG A 263 -14.79 13.63 -15.11
CA ARG A 263 -15.53 12.39 -14.86
C ARG A 263 -14.62 11.17 -14.74
N ILE A 264 -13.41 11.22 -15.32
CA ILE A 264 -12.41 10.16 -15.31
C ILE A 264 -11.32 10.46 -14.27
N GLY A 265 -10.78 11.69 -14.28
CA GLY A 265 -9.66 12.13 -13.45
C GLY A 265 -8.32 11.48 -13.83
N PRO A 266 -7.19 12.13 -13.53
CA PRO A 266 -5.86 11.71 -13.99
C PRO A 266 -5.25 10.54 -13.20
N SER A 267 -5.68 10.33 -11.97
CA SER A 267 -5.06 9.35 -11.07
C SER A 267 -5.32 7.91 -11.51
N PHE A 268 -4.32 7.03 -11.31
CA PHE A 268 -4.38 5.59 -11.62
C PHE A 268 -4.55 5.25 -13.11
N LEU A 269 -4.12 6.14 -14.01
CA LEU A 269 -4.11 5.90 -15.47
C LEU A 269 -2.69 5.66 -16.02
N HIS A 270 -1.72 5.30 -15.18
CA HIS A 270 -0.34 5.04 -15.60
C HIS A 270 -0.19 3.59 -16.07
N ALA A 271 0.17 3.40 -17.33
CA ALA A 271 0.54 2.10 -17.88
C ALA A 271 1.98 1.74 -17.48
N GLY A 272 2.23 0.44 -17.26
CA GLY A 272 3.55 -0.06 -16.88
C GLY A 272 3.54 -1.57 -16.64
N LEU A 273 4.39 -2.03 -15.66
CA LEU A 273 4.51 -3.43 -15.26
C LEU A 273 3.29 -3.99 -14.51
N GLY A 274 2.26 -3.17 -14.30
CA GLY A 274 1.09 -3.54 -13.51
C GLY A 274 1.14 -3.00 -12.09
N PHE A 275 0.07 -3.25 -11.34
CA PHE A 275 -0.01 -2.93 -9.92
C PHE A 275 0.48 -4.08 -9.05
N GLY A 276 1.05 -3.73 -7.92
CA GLY A 276 1.52 -4.63 -6.87
C GLY A 276 1.14 -4.09 -5.50
N GLY A 277 1.95 -4.44 -4.51
CA GLY A 277 1.68 -4.14 -3.11
C GLY A 277 0.64 -5.07 -2.51
N PHE A 278 0.50 -5.04 -1.19
CA PHE A 278 -0.37 -5.96 -0.49
C PHE A 278 -1.86 -5.67 -0.71
N CYS A 279 -2.23 -4.38 -0.83
CA CYS A 279 -3.64 -3.97 -0.78
C CYS A 279 -4.42 -4.30 -2.06
N LEU A 280 -3.97 -3.80 -3.24
CA LEU A 280 -4.77 -3.93 -4.46
C LEU A 280 -5.01 -5.38 -4.89
N PRO A 281 -3.98 -6.27 -4.96
CA PRO A 281 -4.20 -7.66 -5.34
C PRO A 281 -5.10 -8.40 -4.36
N LYS A 282 -4.82 -8.27 -3.06
CA LYS A 282 -5.59 -8.94 -2.00
C LYS A 282 -7.05 -8.51 -1.99
N ASP A 283 -7.31 -7.19 -2.03
CA ASP A 283 -8.67 -6.66 -1.90
C ASP A 283 -9.51 -6.95 -3.15
N LEU A 284 -8.88 -6.95 -4.34
CA LEU A 284 -9.53 -7.38 -5.58
C LEU A 284 -9.97 -8.85 -5.49
N GLN A 285 -9.07 -9.74 -5.05
CA GLN A 285 -9.38 -11.18 -4.92
C GLN A 285 -10.46 -11.43 -3.89
N ALA A 286 -10.36 -10.81 -2.70
CA ALA A 286 -11.37 -10.93 -1.66
C ALA A 286 -12.74 -10.41 -2.13
N PHE A 287 -12.77 -9.34 -2.92
CA PHE A 287 -14.01 -8.78 -3.44
C PHE A 287 -14.64 -9.67 -4.53
N VAL A 288 -13.85 -10.23 -5.42
CA VAL A 288 -14.32 -11.22 -6.40
C VAL A 288 -14.89 -12.45 -5.68
N HIS A 289 -14.20 -12.95 -4.66
CA HIS A 289 -14.67 -14.11 -3.90
C HIS A 289 -15.97 -13.82 -3.13
N LEU A 290 -16.08 -12.64 -2.52
CA LEU A 290 -17.32 -12.19 -1.87
C LEU A 290 -18.49 -12.15 -2.86
N ALA A 291 -18.28 -11.64 -4.07
CA ALA A 291 -19.30 -11.59 -5.11
C ALA A 291 -19.74 -13.01 -5.54
N GLU A 292 -18.81 -13.92 -5.74
CA GLU A 292 -19.10 -15.31 -6.09
C GLU A 292 -19.97 -16.01 -5.03
N ARG A 293 -19.61 -15.86 -3.75
CA ARG A 293 -20.41 -16.39 -2.64
C ARG A 293 -21.80 -15.77 -2.56
N SER A 294 -21.93 -14.53 -3.02
CA SER A 294 -23.21 -13.79 -3.07
C SER A 294 -24.00 -14.07 -4.34
N GLY A 295 -23.51 -14.92 -5.26
CA GLY A 295 -24.16 -15.23 -6.53
C GLY A 295 -24.12 -14.08 -7.55
N VAL A 296 -23.17 -13.14 -7.41
CA VAL A 296 -23.00 -11.98 -8.31
C VAL A 296 -21.80 -12.21 -9.22
N ASP A 297 -21.97 -11.98 -10.52
CA ASP A 297 -20.88 -12.09 -11.49
C ASP A 297 -19.97 -10.86 -11.49
N PHE A 298 -18.68 -11.07 -11.15
CA PHE A 298 -17.62 -10.08 -11.18
C PHE A 298 -16.58 -10.36 -12.26
N SER A 299 -17.01 -10.86 -13.42
CA SER A 299 -16.13 -11.16 -14.57
C SER A 299 -15.21 -9.99 -14.96
N LEU A 300 -15.71 -8.75 -14.87
CA LEU A 300 -14.90 -7.55 -15.15
C LEU A 300 -13.65 -7.46 -14.27
N LEU A 301 -13.78 -7.73 -12.97
CA LEU A 301 -12.64 -7.64 -12.04
C LEU A 301 -11.70 -8.84 -12.20
N LYS A 302 -12.21 -10.03 -12.52
CA LYS A 302 -11.38 -11.19 -12.86
C LYS A 302 -10.52 -10.91 -14.09
N GLU A 303 -11.08 -10.25 -15.11
CA GLU A 303 -10.30 -9.89 -16.30
C GLU A 303 -9.28 -8.80 -16.00
N ALA A 304 -9.60 -7.82 -15.12
CA ALA A 304 -8.64 -6.83 -14.67
C ALA A 304 -7.41 -7.46 -13.98
N GLU A 305 -7.61 -8.46 -13.12
CA GLU A 305 -6.53 -9.22 -12.50
C GLU A 305 -5.70 -9.99 -13.53
N LYS A 306 -6.34 -10.65 -14.47
CA LYS A 306 -5.67 -11.40 -15.55
C LYS A 306 -4.83 -10.50 -16.46
N ILE A 307 -5.33 -9.31 -16.81
CA ILE A 307 -4.57 -8.30 -17.53
C ILE A 307 -3.32 -7.92 -16.72
N ASN A 308 -3.47 -7.66 -15.41
CA ASN A 308 -2.36 -7.31 -14.54
C ASN A 308 -1.28 -8.40 -14.51
N ARG A 309 -1.65 -9.65 -14.32
CA ARG A 309 -0.70 -10.79 -14.29
C ARG A 309 0.09 -10.94 -15.59
N ARG A 310 -0.51 -10.65 -16.75
CA ARG A 310 0.14 -10.76 -18.06
C ARG A 310 1.16 -9.64 -18.36
N ARG A 311 1.22 -8.58 -17.53
CA ARG A 311 2.12 -7.45 -17.78
C ARG A 311 3.59 -7.86 -17.77
N ILE A 312 3.98 -8.75 -16.86
CA ILE A 312 5.36 -9.24 -16.78
C ILE A 312 5.75 -10.01 -18.03
N ASP A 313 4.91 -10.95 -18.48
CA ASP A 313 5.16 -11.72 -19.70
C ASP A 313 5.32 -10.80 -20.94
N HIS A 314 4.49 -9.76 -21.00
CA HIS A 314 4.54 -8.77 -22.07
C HIS A 314 5.87 -8.00 -22.06
N PHE A 315 6.30 -7.54 -20.89
CA PHE A 315 7.55 -6.80 -20.74
C PHE A 315 8.78 -7.70 -20.94
N VAL A 316 8.77 -8.93 -20.45
CA VAL A 316 9.82 -9.92 -20.70
C VAL A 316 9.94 -10.21 -22.20
N SER A 317 8.83 -10.27 -22.94
CA SER A 317 8.85 -10.44 -24.40
C SER A 317 9.54 -9.27 -25.10
N LYS A 318 9.42 -8.03 -24.60
CA LYS A 318 10.19 -6.87 -25.10
C LYS A 318 11.68 -7.03 -24.82
N ILE A 319 12.04 -7.45 -23.59
CA ILE A 319 13.43 -7.68 -23.22
C ILE A 319 14.07 -8.75 -24.14
N ARG A 320 13.35 -9.87 -24.37
CA ARG A 320 13.81 -10.94 -25.25
C ARG A 320 14.01 -10.45 -26.69
N ARG A 321 13.13 -9.59 -27.21
CA ARG A 321 13.31 -9.00 -28.54
C ARG A 321 14.53 -8.08 -28.61
N ALA A 322 14.71 -7.23 -27.60
CA ALA A 322 15.82 -6.27 -27.56
C ALA A 322 17.19 -6.94 -27.36
N LEU A 323 17.26 -8.00 -26.57
CA LEU A 323 18.51 -8.71 -26.27
C LEU A 323 18.77 -9.94 -27.14
N TRP A 324 17.75 -10.46 -27.83
CA TRP A 324 17.76 -11.69 -28.62
C TRP A 324 18.01 -12.96 -27.76
N VAL A 325 19.09 -13.00 -26.96
CA VAL A 325 19.42 -14.07 -26.01
C VAL A 325 19.57 -13.45 -24.63
N ILE A 326 18.87 -13.97 -23.64
CA ILE A 326 18.95 -13.50 -22.25
C ILE A 326 20.05 -14.24 -21.47
N LYS A 327 20.22 -15.53 -21.73
CA LYS A 327 21.17 -16.38 -21.01
C LYS A 327 22.60 -15.80 -21.03
N GLY A 328 23.17 -15.61 -19.84
CA GLY A 328 24.51 -15.07 -19.64
C GLY A 328 24.61 -13.55 -19.77
N LYS A 329 23.53 -12.84 -20.09
CA LYS A 329 23.52 -11.38 -20.16
C LYS A 329 23.54 -10.74 -18.80
N LYS A 330 24.34 -9.69 -18.62
CA LYS A 330 24.34 -8.84 -17.43
C LYS A 330 23.21 -7.82 -17.55
N ILE A 331 22.26 -7.89 -16.64
CA ILE A 331 21.08 -7.01 -16.63
C ILE A 331 21.03 -6.27 -15.29
N GLY A 332 21.09 -4.93 -15.35
CA GLY A 332 20.84 -4.08 -14.21
C GLY A 332 19.33 -3.86 -14.02
N VAL A 333 18.84 -3.86 -12.79
CA VAL A 333 17.44 -3.56 -12.45
C VAL A 333 17.38 -2.49 -11.38
N LEU A 334 16.70 -1.39 -11.68
CA LEU A 334 16.46 -0.28 -10.76
C LEU A 334 15.02 -0.34 -10.23
N GLY A 335 14.91 -0.55 -8.92
CA GLY A 335 13.63 -0.68 -8.22
C GLY A 335 13.27 -2.13 -7.92
N LEU A 336 12.89 -2.39 -6.65
CA LEU A 336 12.42 -3.67 -6.11
C LEU A 336 11.08 -3.52 -5.42
N ALA A 337 10.84 -2.36 -4.75
CA ALA A 337 9.57 -2.04 -4.15
C ALA A 337 8.46 -1.95 -5.23
N PHE A 338 7.22 -2.24 -4.86
CA PHE A 338 6.10 -2.20 -5.81
C PHE A 338 5.78 -0.80 -6.34
N LYS A 339 6.19 0.25 -5.61
CA LYS A 339 6.12 1.67 -5.96
C LYS A 339 7.17 2.47 -5.19
N PRO A 340 7.44 3.75 -5.53
CA PRO A 340 8.37 4.59 -4.76
C PRO A 340 7.87 4.92 -3.35
N ASN A 341 8.81 5.36 -2.50
CA ASN A 341 8.59 5.80 -1.12
C ASN A 341 8.05 4.72 -0.17
N THR A 342 8.33 3.45 -0.45
CA THR A 342 8.07 2.31 0.44
C THR A 342 9.16 1.25 0.30
N ASP A 343 9.32 0.42 1.31
CA ASP A 343 10.17 -0.77 1.30
C ASP A 343 9.38 -2.07 1.05
N ASP A 344 8.08 -1.96 0.68
CA ASP A 344 7.21 -3.12 0.49
C ASP A 344 7.43 -3.78 -0.88
N ILE A 345 7.82 -5.06 -0.83
CA ILE A 345 8.07 -5.91 -1.99
C ILE A 345 6.97 -6.95 -2.24
N ARG A 346 5.91 -6.95 -1.44
CA ARG A 346 4.81 -7.92 -1.58
C ARG A 346 4.07 -7.70 -2.90
N PHE A 347 3.92 -8.76 -3.68
CA PHE A 347 3.34 -8.70 -5.02
C PHE A 347 3.99 -7.62 -5.92
N ALA A 348 5.28 -7.30 -5.68
CA ALA A 348 5.97 -6.29 -6.49
C ALA A 348 6.28 -6.86 -7.88
N PRO A 349 5.80 -6.24 -8.99
CA PRO A 349 6.09 -6.67 -10.35
C PRO A 349 7.58 -6.77 -10.66
N ALA A 350 8.42 -5.97 -9.99
CA ALA A 350 9.87 -6.02 -10.09
C ALA A 350 10.44 -7.38 -9.67
N ILE A 351 9.92 -7.95 -8.59
CA ILE A 351 10.36 -9.25 -8.07
C ILE A 351 10.02 -10.37 -9.06
N ASP A 352 8.77 -10.39 -9.57
CA ASP A 352 8.35 -11.38 -10.57
C ASP A 352 9.20 -11.27 -11.85
N LEU A 353 9.44 -10.04 -12.32
CA LEU A 353 10.30 -9.77 -13.47
C LEU A 353 11.72 -10.35 -13.27
N ILE A 354 12.35 -10.07 -12.13
CA ILE A 354 13.70 -10.53 -11.80
C ILE A 354 13.74 -12.06 -11.75
N GLN A 355 12.75 -12.71 -11.13
CA GLN A 355 12.69 -14.17 -11.04
C GLN A 355 12.61 -14.81 -12.43
N VAL A 356 11.82 -14.25 -13.35
CA VAL A 356 11.76 -14.73 -14.75
C VAL A 356 13.10 -14.54 -15.46
N LEU A 357 13.78 -13.39 -15.32
CA LEU A 357 15.08 -13.15 -15.94
C LEU A 357 16.18 -14.09 -15.42
N VAL A 358 16.19 -14.35 -14.10
CA VAL A 358 17.12 -15.32 -13.47
C VAL A 358 16.82 -16.73 -13.99
N ALA A 359 15.56 -17.13 -14.11
CA ALA A 359 15.17 -18.42 -14.70
C ALA A 359 15.56 -18.55 -16.18
N ASP A 360 15.56 -17.46 -16.94
CA ASP A 360 16.05 -17.40 -18.31
C ASP A 360 17.60 -17.39 -18.40
N GLY A 361 18.28 -17.40 -17.23
CA GLY A 361 19.73 -17.49 -17.12
C GLY A 361 20.46 -16.15 -17.23
N ALA A 362 19.82 -15.02 -17.00
CA ALA A 362 20.47 -13.72 -16.87
C ALA A 362 21.33 -13.61 -15.62
N LEU A 363 22.38 -12.81 -15.68
CA LEU A 363 23.17 -12.36 -14.54
C LEU A 363 22.57 -11.01 -14.08
N VAL A 364 21.70 -11.06 -13.06
CA VAL A 364 20.93 -9.89 -12.64
C VAL A 364 21.62 -9.17 -11.48
N ARG A 365 21.76 -7.85 -11.61
CA ARG A 365 22.24 -6.96 -10.54
C ARG A 365 21.16 -5.93 -10.25
N VAL A 366 20.80 -5.76 -8.96
CA VAL A 366 19.67 -4.95 -8.56
C VAL A 366 20.06 -3.79 -7.64
N TYR A 367 19.31 -2.71 -7.71
CA TYR A 367 19.37 -1.61 -6.75
C TYR A 367 17.99 -1.04 -6.47
N ASP A 368 17.70 -0.82 -5.20
CA ASP A 368 16.53 -0.09 -4.73
C ASP A 368 16.93 0.78 -3.53
N PRO A 369 16.39 1.99 -3.36
CA PRO A 369 16.72 2.85 -2.23
C PRO A 369 16.40 2.27 -0.86
N GLU A 370 15.26 1.55 -0.73
CA GLU A 370 14.71 1.15 0.57
C GLU A 370 14.44 -0.35 0.69
N ALA A 371 14.17 -1.05 -0.42
CA ALA A 371 13.69 -2.43 -0.39
C ALA A 371 14.78 -3.51 -0.44
N MET A 372 16.07 -3.14 -0.50
CA MET A 372 17.19 -4.06 -0.68
C MET A 372 17.24 -5.17 0.39
N GLU A 373 17.08 -4.80 1.66
CA GLU A 373 17.20 -5.73 2.78
C GLU A 373 16.09 -6.79 2.75
N LYS A 374 14.85 -6.35 2.49
CA LYS A 374 13.70 -7.27 2.37
C LYS A 374 13.84 -8.22 1.17
N ALA A 375 14.38 -7.71 0.06
CA ALA A 375 14.54 -8.49 -1.17
C ALA A 375 15.63 -9.56 -1.09
N ARG A 376 16.66 -9.39 -0.24
CA ARG A 376 17.77 -10.36 -0.11
C ARG A 376 17.31 -11.78 0.21
N SER A 377 16.30 -11.92 1.05
CA SER A 377 15.78 -13.22 1.47
C SER A 377 15.04 -13.99 0.36
N ILE A 378 14.48 -13.27 -0.62
CA ILE A 378 13.64 -13.85 -1.69
C ILE A 378 14.34 -13.88 -3.06
N LEU A 379 15.50 -13.22 -3.19
CA LEU A 379 16.30 -13.17 -4.42
C LEU A 379 17.74 -13.68 -4.17
N PRO A 380 17.94 -14.96 -3.82
CA PRO A 380 19.27 -15.47 -3.43
C PRO A 380 20.27 -15.52 -4.59
N ASN A 381 19.82 -15.53 -5.84
CA ASN A 381 20.67 -15.67 -7.03
C ASN A 381 20.86 -14.35 -7.78
N VAL A 382 20.84 -13.22 -7.05
CA VAL A 382 20.91 -11.87 -7.60
C VAL A 382 22.03 -11.10 -6.90
N GLU A 383 22.78 -10.30 -7.63
CA GLU A 383 23.76 -9.38 -7.07
C GLU A 383 23.09 -8.08 -6.61
N PHE A 384 23.38 -7.66 -5.38
CA PHE A 384 22.82 -6.45 -4.79
C PHE A 384 23.85 -5.32 -4.84
N ALA A 385 23.61 -4.35 -5.72
CA ALA A 385 24.46 -3.17 -5.90
C ALA A 385 24.28 -2.15 -4.76
N THR A 386 25.29 -1.33 -4.52
CA THR A 386 25.26 -0.23 -3.54
C THR A 386 24.70 1.06 -4.11
N SER A 387 24.57 1.13 -5.44
CA SER A 387 24.05 2.31 -6.15
C SER A 387 23.47 1.93 -7.52
N ALA A 388 22.66 2.84 -8.08
CA ALA A 388 22.15 2.72 -9.44
C ALA A 388 23.29 2.65 -10.49
N TYR A 389 24.40 3.35 -10.25
CA TYR A 389 25.56 3.33 -11.12
C TYR A 389 26.27 1.97 -11.13
N GLU A 390 26.39 1.35 -9.96
CA GLU A 390 26.96 0.00 -9.85
C GLU A 390 26.03 -1.05 -10.51
N ALA A 391 24.71 -0.90 -10.36
CA ALA A 391 23.74 -1.76 -11.04
C ALA A 391 23.87 -1.68 -12.58
N ALA A 392 24.22 -0.52 -13.11
CA ALA A 392 24.41 -0.29 -14.54
C ALA A 392 25.79 -0.72 -15.06
N GLN A 393 26.79 -0.91 -14.20
CA GLN A 393 28.16 -1.21 -14.62
C GLN A 393 28.26 -2.51 -15.40
N ASP A 394 28.85 -2.45 -16.61
CA ASP A 394 28.99 -3.57 -17.56
C ASP A 394 27.65 -4.22 -17.97
N ALA A 395 26.52 -3.58 -17.71
CA ALA A 395 25.21 -4.10 -18.05
C ALA A 395 24.96 -4.00 -19.57
N GLU A 396 24.35 -5.05 -20.12
CA GLU A 396 23.91 -5.08 -21.53
C GLU A 396 22.47 -4.59 -21.67
N ALA A 397 21.75 -4.44 -20.56
CA ALA A 397 20.48 -3.74 -20.45
C ALA A 397 20.30 -3.20 -19.02
N LEU A 398 19.64 -2.05 -18.90
CA LEU A 398 19.22 -1.48 -17.62
C LEU A 398 17.69 -1.38 -17.60
N LEU A 399 17.05 -1.99 -16.63
CA LEU A 399 15.59 -2.02 -16.49
C LEU A 399 15.17 -1.06 -15.40
N ILE A 400 14.09 -0.30 -15.62
CA ILE A 400 13.42 0.51 -14.60
C ILE A 400 12.14 -0.22 -14.20
N ALA A 401 12.11 -0.77 -12.98
CA ALA A 401 11.01 -1.59 -12.48
C ALA A 401 10.18 -0.87 -11.40
N THR A 402 10.72 0.20 -10.77
CA THR A 402 10.01 1.09 -9.87
C THR A 402 10.36 2.54 -10.19
N GLU A 403 9.38 3.41 -10.21
CA GLU A 403 9.49 4.81 -10.63
C GLU A 403 9.99 5.76 -9.53
N TRP A 404 11.09 5.42 -8.86
CA TRP A 404 11.72 6.32 -7.89
C TRP A 404 12.16 7.63 -8.53
N GLU A 405 11.80 8.77 -7.95
CA GLU A 405 12.16 10.09 -8.52
C GLU A 405 13.67 10.28 -8.64
N GLN A 406 14.46 9.73 -7.72
CA GLN A 406 15.92 9.76 -7.80
C GLN A 406 16.48 9.11 -9.07
N PHE A 407 15.79 8.13 -9.68
CA PHE A 407 16.23 7.52 -10.92
C PHE A 407 16.07 8.47 -12.12
N ARG A 408 15.12 9.41 -12.06
CA ARG A 408 15.01 10.48 -13.04
C ARG A 408 16.22 11.41 -13.02
N GLY A 409 16.70 11.75 -11.82
CA GLY A 409 17.81 12.66 -11.59
C GLY A 409 19.22 12.06 -11.71
N LEU A 410 19.37 10.79 -12.13
CA LEU A 410 20.68 10.17 -12.33
C LEU A 410 21.49 10.86 -13.45
N ASP A 411 22.81 10.81 -13.33
CA ASP A 411 23.71 11.15 -14.43
C ASP A 411 23.67 10.05 -15.50
N TRP A 412 22.72 10.18 -16.43
CA TRP A 412 22.51 9.22 -17.52
C TRP A 412 23.69 9.17 -18.50
N GLN A 413 24.50 10.23 -18.61
CA GLN A 413 25.74 10.20 -19.41
C GLN A 413 26.75 9.23 -18.78
N ARG A 414 26.98 9.35 -17.47
CA ARG A 414 27.83 8.42 -16.72
C ARG A 414 27.33 6.98 -16.83
N ILE A 415 26.03 6.76 -16.70
CA ILE A 415 25.43 5.41 -16.85
C ILE A 415 25.75 4.85 -18.25
N ARG A 416 25.54 5.64 -19.29
CA ARG A 416 25.81 5.24 -20.67
C ARG A 416 27.26 4.80 -20.87
N GLU A 417 28.21 5.55 -20.29
CA GLU A 417 29.66 5.27 -20.40
C GLU A 417 30.09 4.01 -19.67
N THR A 418 29.37 3.57 -18.63
CA THR A 418 29.70 2.39 -17.84
C THR A 418 28.99 1.12 -18.31
N MET A 419 27.94 1.23 -19.08
CA MET A 419 27.20 0.08 -19.63
C MET A 419 27.97 -0.57 -20.80
N ALA A 420 27.89 -1.89 -20.90
CA ALA A 420 28.38 -2.60 -22.09
C ALA A 420 27.54 -2.33 -23.35
N ARG A 421 26.24 -2.12 -23.18
CA ARG A 421 25.30 -1.68 -24.23
C ARG A 421 24.35 -0.64 -23.66
N PRO A 422 24.24 0.55 -24.26
CA PRO A 422 23.35 1.59 -23.74
C PRO A 422 21.88 1.31 -24.06
N LEU A 423 21.36 0.19 -23.57
CA LEU A 423 19.97 -0.26 -23.73
C LEU A 423 19.21 -0.07 -22.43
N VAL A 424 18.14 0.74 -22.46
CA VAL A 424 17.23 0.95 -21.32
C VAL A 424 15.83 0.47 -21.66
N LEU A 425 15.27 -0.37 -20.80
CA LEU A 425 13.86 -0.76 -20.88
C LEU A 425 13.12 -0.23 -19.65
N ASP A 426 12.24 0.73 -19.87
CA ASP A 426 11.52 1.44 -18.80
C ASP A 426 10.11 0.87 -18.63
N GLY A 427 9.96 0.01 -17.62
CA GLY A 427 8.70 -0.63 -17.28
C GLY A 427 7.70 0.29 -16.57
N ARG A 428 8.10 1.53 -16.25
CA ARG A 428 7.29 2.48 -15.50
C ARG A 428 7.00 3.79 -16.23
N ASN A 429 7.55 3.92 -17.46
CA ASN A 429 7.43 5.15 -18.25
C ASN A 429 7.96 6.39 -17.50
N LEU A 430 8.99 6.21 -16.67
CA LEU A 430 9.60 7.24 -15.85
C LEU A 430 10.30 8.31 -16.69
N LEU A 431 11.02 7.87 -17.74
CA LEU A 431 11.89 8.73 -18.52
C LEU A 431 11.24 9.19 -19.83
N SER A 432 11.79 10.26 -20.40
CA SER A 432 11.39 10.76 -21.71
C SER A 432 12.08 9.96 -22.82
N PRO A 433 11.34 9.29 -23.74
CA PRO A 433 11.95 8.59 -24.87
C PRO A 433 12.84 9.50 -25.75
N THR A 434 12.38 10.72 -26.04
CA THR A 434 13.12 11.69 -26.84
C THR A 434 14.45 12.07 -26.20
N GLU A 435 14.43 12.32 -24.88
CA GLU A 435 15.64 12.66 -24.15
C GLU A 435 16.63 11.49 -24.09
N MET A 436 16.17 10.28 -23.81
CA MET A 436 17.03 9.11 -23.75
C MET A 436 17.65 8.78 -25.10
N LYS A 437 16.87 8.85 -26.18
CA LYS A 437 17.39 8.67 -27.56
C LYS A 437 18.41 9.77 -27.92
N SER A 438 18.18 11.02 -27.55
CA SER A 438 19.14 12.13 -27.79
C SER A 438 20.46 11.95 -27.03
N ARG A 439 20.43 11.28 -25.88
CA ARG A 439 21.62 10.89 -25.10
C ARG A 439 22.31 9.62 -25.65
N GLY A 440 21.79 9.02 -26.73
CA GLY A 440 22.38 7.85 -27.38
C GLY A 440 22.03 6.50 -26.74
N PHE A 441 20.93 6.41 -26.04
CA PHE A 441 20.39 5.13 -25.58
C PHE A 441 19.45 4.50 -26.59
N GLU A 442 19.53 3.19 -26.73
CA GLU A 442 18.41 2.41 -27.23
C GLU A 442 17.37 2.38 -26.08
N TYR A 443 16.18 2.89 -26.34
CA TYR A 443 15.19 3.06 -25.29
C TYR A 443 13.84 2.49 -25.67
N PHE A 444 13.33 1.59 -24.82
CA PHE A 444 12.02 0.98 -24.93
C PHE A 444 11.20 1.24 -23.66
N SER A 445 9.91 1.42 -23.82
CA SER A 445 9.00 1.63 -22.69
C SER A 445 7.64 0.96 -22.94
N VAL A 446 6.65 1.20 -22.09
CA VAL A 446 5.34 0.57 -22.18
C VAL A 446 4.35 1.49 -22.89
N GLY A 447 3.66 0.98 -23.93
CA GLY A 447 2.59 1.71 -24.60
C GLY A 447 3.05 2.94 -25.40
N ARG A 448 4.33 2.99 -25.76
CA ARG A 448 4.92 4.07 -26.57
C ARG A 448 5.57 3.50 -27.82
N PRO A 449 5.56 4.22 -28.95
CA PRO A 449 6.24 3.76 -30.15
C PRO A 449 7.75 3.67 -29.93
N ASP A 450 8.38 2.64 -30.54
CA ASP A 450 9.81 2.35 -30.48
C ASP A 450 10.66 3.40 -31.22
#